data_960f966a57d678654528d3eb1a150c69
#
_entry.id   960f966a57d678654528d3eb1a150c69
#
_cell.length_a   1.000
_cell.length_b   1.000
_cell.length_c   1.000
_cell.angle_alpha   90.00
_cell.angle_beta   90.00
_cell.angle_gamma   90.00
#
_symmetry.space_group_name_H-M   'P 1'
#
loop_
_entity.id
_entity.type
_entity.pdbx_description
1 polymer ?
#
loop_
_entity_poly.entity_id
_entity_poly.type
_entity_poly.pdbx_seq_one_letter_code
_entity_poly.pdbx_strand_id
1 'polypeptide(L)'
;MKIEEIMVKNIITLQRDISAYDAVKIMNKNKIGCLLVVNNDKIVGILTERDMLERVLEKCKNPKETKVSEIMTGNVMVGKPDMELAEAAKLLFEKKLKKLPIVEGNRLVGLVTLTDIARAANHNGEARKLIEIRTQILEAFMKDYINGIKTLDGRAPTS
;
A
#
# COMPACT_ATOMS: atom_id res chain seq x y z
N MET A 1 -10.02 -11.66 -15.18
CA MET A 1 -10.83 -10.64 -14.44
C MET A 1 -9.98 -9.40 -14.28
N LYS A 2 -10.51 -8.26 -14.66
CA LYS A 2 -9.81 -6.98 -14.58
C LYS A 2 -10.07 -6.27 -13.26
N ILE A 3 -9.13 -5.44 -12.84
CA ILE A 3 -9.20 -4.69 -11.57
C ILE A 3 -10.39 -3.74 -11.53
N GLU A 4 -10.78 -3.14 -12.65
CA GLU A 4 -11.94 -2.24 -12.73
C GLU A 4 -13.28 -2.88 -12.31
N GLU A 5 -13.36 -4.23 -12.41
CA GLU A 5 -14.55 -5.01 -12.04
C GLU A 5 -14.70 -5.16 -10.51
N ILE A 6 -13.59 -5.03 -9.76
CA ILE A 6 -13.56 -5.27 -8.31
C ILE A 6 -13.11 -4.08 -7.47
N MET A 7 -12.53 -3.04 -8.09
CA MET A 7 -12.03 -1.88 -7.35
C MET A 7 -13.16 -1.10 -6.68
N VAL A 8 -12.88 -0.58 -5.50
CA VAL A 8 -13.76 0.37 -4.80
C VAL A 8 -13.60 1.74 -5.44
N LYS A 9 -14.70 2.33 -5.91
CA LYS A 9 -14.70 3.63 -6.58
C LYS A 9 -14.97 4.81 -5.65
N ASN A 10 -15.68 4.57 -4.55
CA ASN A 10 -15.94 5.61 -3.55
C ASN A 10 -14.80 5.65 -2.53
N ILE A 11 -13.76 6.43 -2.84
CA ILE A 11 -12.53 6.49 -2.08
C ILE A 11 -12.52 7.76 -1.23
N ILE A 12 -12.19 7.61 0.06
CA ILE A 12 -11.95 8.76 0.94
C ILE A 12 -10.51 9.24 0.71
N THR A 13 -10.38 10.48 0.28
CA THR A 13 -9.09 11.13 0.01
C THR A 13 -8.88 12.35 0.89
N LEU A 14 -7.64 12.79 1.00
CA LEU A 14 -7.25 14.02 1.67
C LEU A 14 -6.58 14.99 0.70
N GLN A 15 -6.74 16.29 0.95
CA GLN A 15 -5.86 17.28 0.38
C GLN A 15 -4.55 17.35 1.16
N ARG A 16 -3.44 17.58 0.47
CA ARG A 16 -2.09 17.58 1.06
C ARG A 16 -1.85 18.66 2.14
N ASP A 17 -2.63 19.72 2.13
CA ASP A 17 -2.43 20.91 2.98
C ASP A 17 -3.20 20.89 4.31
N ILE A 18 -4.03 19.87 4.56
CA ILE A 18 -4.73 19.72 5.83
C ILE A 18 -3.76 19.30 6.94
N SER A 19 -4.17 19.53 8.20
CA SER A 19 -3.37 19.13 9.36
C SER A 19 -3.37 17.61 9.60
N ALA A 20 -2.30 17.12 10.21
CA ALA A 20 -2.25 15.73 10.69
C ALA A 20 -3.42 15.42 11.66
N TYR A 21 -3.81 16.39 12.49
CA TYR A 21 -4.96 16.28 13.39
C TYR A 21 -6.27 16.01 12.64
N ASP A 22 -6.56 16.78 11.59
CA ASP A 22 -7.77 16.58 10.79
C ASP A 22 -7.74 15.25 10.02
N ALA A 23 -6.57 14.84 9.54
CA ALA A 23 -6.39 13.52 8.93
C ALA A 23 -6.75 12.38 9.90
N VAL A 24 -6.28 12.45 11.15
CA VAL A 24 -6.63 11.47 12.20
C VAL A 24 -8.14 11.46 12.47
N LYS A 25 -8.79 12.61 12.51
CA LYS A 25 -10.26 12.69 12.67
C LYS A 25 -11.00 11.96 11.55
N ILE A 26 -10.53 12.13 10.31
CA ILE A 26 -11.11 11.43 9.16
C ILE A 26 -10.87 9.92 9.24
N MET A 27 -9.67 9.48 9.61
CA MET A 27 -9.36 8.07 9.85
C MET A 27 -10.29 7.45 10.89
N ASN A 28 -10.43 8.11 12.05
CA ASN A 28 -11.25 7.63 13.16
C ASN A 28 -12.75 7.59 12.81
N LYS A 29 -13.26 8.64 12.17
CA LYS A 29 -14.67 8.71 11.73
C LYS A 29 -15.03 7.59 10.78
N ASN A 30 -14.13 7.25 9.87
CA ASN A 30 -14.35 6.24 8.84
C ASN A 30 -13.79 4.86 9.22
N LYS A 31 -13.16 4.71 10.38
CA LYS A 31 -12.54 3.46 10.87
C LYS A 31 -11.54 2.89 9.86
N ILE A 32 -10.71 3.75 9.29
CA ILE A 32 -9.69 3.40 8.30
C ILE A 32 -8.31 3.85 8.78
N GLY A 33 -7.30 3.02 8.58
CA GLY A 33 -5.90 3.28 8.98
C GLY A 33 -5.01 3.81 7.84
N CYS A 34 -5.60 4.21 6.72
CA CYS A 34 -4.86 4.67 5.55
C CYS A 34 -5.72 5.60 4.71
N LEU A 35 -5.14 6.70 4.25
CA LEU A 35 -5.79 7.69 3.39
C LEU A 35 -4.90 8.00 2.19
N LEU A 36 -5.51 8.11 1.03
CA LEU A 36 -4.83 8.59 -0.17
C LEU A 36 -4.82 10.12 -0.18
N VAL A 37 -3.66 10.68 -0.46
CA VAL A 37 -3.47 12.14 -0.52
C VAL A 37 -3.48 12.57 -1.97
N VAL A 38 -4.32 13.54 -2.29
CA VAL A 38 -4.49 14.06 -3.65
C VAL A 38 -4.18 15.55 -3.73
N ASN A 39 -3.81 15.97 -4.92
CA ASN A 39 -3.71 17.37 -5.32
C ASN A 39 -4.34 17.50 -6.72
N ASN A 40 -5.46 18.21 -6.83
CA ASN A 40 -6.25 18.33 -8.07
C ASN A 40 -6.56 16.95 -8.70
N ASP A 41 -7.16 16.04 -7.92
CA ASP A 41 -7.52 14.66 -8.28
C ASP A 41 -6.34 13.73 -8.64
N LYS A 42 -5.12 14.23 -8.62
CA LYS A 42 -3.91 13.43 -8.80
C LYS A 42 -3.43 12.91 -7.47
N ILE A 43 -3.13 11.61 -7.41
CA ILE A 43 -2.53 11.03 -6.22
C ILE A 43 -1.10 11.56 -6.05
N VAL A 44 -0.80 12.09 -4.86
CA VAL A 44 0.53 12.64 -4.52
C VAL A 44 1.16 11.95 -3.32
N GLY A 45 0.40 11.16 -2.57
CA GLY A 45 0.91 10.45 -1.42
C GLY A 45 -0.09 9.50 -0.80
N ILE A 46 0.38 8.80 0.20
CA ILE A 46 -0.39 7.94 1.09
C ILE A 46 -0.02 8.27 2.53
N LEU A 47 -1.01 8.33 3.40
CA LEU A 47 -0.85 8.57 4.83
C LEU A 47 -1.44 7.40 5.60
N THR A 48 -0.66 6.82 6.51
CA THR A 48 -1.05 5.68 7.33
C THR A 48 -1.00 6.00 8.82
N GLU A 49 -1.64 5.15 9.65
CA GLU A 49 -1.51 5.22 11.11
C GLU A 49 -0.04 5.12 11.55
N ARG A 50 0.77 4.31 10.85
CA ARG A 50 2.19 4.18 11.12
C ARG A 50 2.94 5.50 10.89
N ASP A 51 2.61 6.24 9.84
CA ASP A 51 3.19 7.57 9.59
C ASP A 51 2.88 8.54 10.74
N MET A 52 1.67 8.46 11.31
CA MET A 52 1.30 9.27 12.47
C MET A 52 2.14 8.94 13.70
N LEU A 53 2.38 7.65 13.97
CA LEU A 53 3.24 7.23 15.10
C LEU A 53 4.69 7.66 14.90
N GLU A 54 5.26 7.38 13.73
CA GLU A 54 6.69 7.57 13.46
C GLU A 54 7.07 9.01 13.15
N ARG A 55 6.19 9.75 12.46
CA ARG A 55 6.51 11.08 11.92
C ARG A 55 5.88 12.24 12.67
N VAL A 56 4.89 11.97 13.52
CA VAL A 56 4.25 12.97 14.36
C VAL A 56 4.52 12.70 15.84
N LEU A 57 4.06 11.55 16.35
CA LEU A 57 4.14 11.26 17.79
C LEU A 57 5.58 11.05 18.26
N GLU A 58 6.35 10.17 17.62
CA GLU A 58 7.75 9.91 17.97
C GLU A 58 8.61 11.18 17.84
N LYS A 59 8.32 12.05 16.89
CA LYS A 59 9.04 13.32 16.69
C LYS A 59 8.52 14.48 17.54
N CYS A 60 7.55 14.23 18.43
CA CYS A 60 6.93 15.25 19.28
C CYS A 60 6.41 16.47 18.50
N LYS A 61 5.94 16.26 17.27
CA LYS A 61 5.37 17.34 16.46
C LYS A 61 3.95 17.67 16.91
N ASN A 62 3.59 18.94 16.82
CA ASN A 62 2.21 19.37 17.06
C ASN A 62 1.32 18.92 15.88
N PRO A 63 0.35 18.02 16.09
CA PRO A 63 -0.47 17.50 14.99
C PRO A 63 -1.37 18.55 14.33
N LYS A 64 -1.71 19.64 15.05
CA LYS A 64 -2.52 20.73 14.49
C LYS A 64 -1.73 21.64 13.55
N GLU A 65 -0.41 21.71 13.73
CA GLU A 65 0.48 22.57 12.94
C GLU A 65 1.21 21.78 11.84
N THR A 66 1.30 20.46 11.96
CA THR A 66 1.95 19.59 10.98
C THR A 66 1.01 19.29 9.83
N LYS A 67 1.43 19.59 8.61
CA LYS A 67 0.65 19.30 7.39
C LYS A 67 0.81 17.84 6.95
N VAL A 68 -0.21 17.30 6.33
CA VAL A 68 -0.18 15.95 5.71
C VAL A 68 0.97 15.83 4.72
N SER A 69 1.24 16.85 3.91
CA SER A 69 2.37 16.89 2.96
C SER A 69 3.74 16.67 3.59
N GLU A 70 3.91 16.99 4.88
CA GLU A 70 5.19 16.83 5.59
C GLU A 70 5.43 15.41 6.10
N ILE A 71 4.34 14.62 6.23
CA ILE A 71 4.36 13.31 6.89
C ILE A 71 3.88 12.16 6.00
N MET A 72 3.28 12.45 4.84
CA MET A 72 2.85 11.44 3.89
C MET A 72 4.04 10.74 3.23
N THR A 73 3.81 9.55 2.71
CA THR A 73 4.75 8.86 1.81
C THR A 73 4.39 9.21 0.36
N GLY A 74 5.32 9.81 -0.37
CA GLY A 74 5.22 10.03 -1.82
C GLY A 74 5.55 8.77 -2.63
N ASN A 75 5.68 8.90 -3.95
CA ASN A 75 5.99 7.78 -4.87
C ASN A 75 5.08 6.57 -4.66
N VAL A 76 3.78 6.82 -4.61
CA VAL A 76 2.77 5.78 -4.41
C VAL A 76 2.76 4.84 -5.60
N MET A 77 2.90 3.53 -5.33
CA MET A 77 2.69 2.51 -6.36
C MET A 77 1.21 2.51 -6.75
N VAL A 78 0.95 2.56 -8.05
CA VAL A 78 -0.40 2.60 -8.60
C VAL A 78 -0.60 1.50 -9.63
N GLY A 79 -1.85 1.06 -9.76
CA GLY A 79 -2.29 0.15 -10.81
C GLY A 79 -3.15 0.87 -11.85
N LYS A 80 -3.54 0.12 -12.89
CA LYS A 80 -4.45 0.58 -13.94
C LYS A 80 -5.76 -0.20 -13.88
N PRO A 81 -6.88 0.36 -14.37
CA PRO A 81 -8.18 -0.33 -14.38
C PRO A 81 -8.15 -1.64 -15.17
N ASP A 82 -7.40 -1.68 -16.26
CA ASP A 82 -7.30 -2.81 -17.18
C ASP A 82 -6.32 -3.91 -16.75
N MET A 83 -5.63 -3.74 -15.61
CA MET A 83 -4.75 -4.79 -15.05
C MET A 83 -5.54 -6.06 -14.76
N GLU A 84 -4.89 -7.20 -15.00
CA GLU A 84 -5.43 -8.50 -14.59
C GLU A 84 -5.29 -8.71 -13.07
N LEU A 85 -6.25 -9.43 -12.48
CA LEU A 85 -6.27 -9.74 -11.05
C LEU A 85 -4.95 -10.34 -10.55
N ALA A 86 -4.39 -11.30 -11.31
CA ALA A 86 -3.13 -11.95 -10.98
C ALA A 86 -1.93 -11.00 -11.02
N GLU A 87 -1.92 -10.05 -11.94
CA GLU A 87 -0.87 -9.03 -12.05
C GLU A 87 -0.89 -8.08 -10.86
N ALA A 88 -2.07 -7.59 -10.48
CA ALA A 88 -2.23 -6.75 -9.29
C ALA A 88 -1.85 -7.49 -8.00
N ALA A 89 -2.22 -8.76 -7.87
CA ALA A 89 -1.84 -9.59 -6.74
C ALA A 89 -0.32 -9.75 -6.65
N LYS A 90 0.34 -10.06 -7.77
CA LYS A 90 1.79 -10.18 -7.86
C LYS A 90 2.48 -8.89 -7.40
N LEU A 91 2.03 -7.74 -7.92
CA LEU A 91 2.57 -6.43 -7.56
C LEU A 91 2.45 -6.15 -6.05
N LEU A 92 1.27 -6.41 -5.46
CA LEU A 92 1.04 -6.23 -4.03
C LEU A 92 1.93 -7.13 -3.18
N PHE A 93 2.08 -8.41 -3.56
CA PHE A 93 2.93 -9.35 -2.84
C PHE A 93 4.42 -9.00 -2.94
N GLU A 94 4.93 -8.74 -4.14
CA GLU A 94 6.34 -8.37 -4.36
C GLU A 94 6.74 -7.10 -3.62
N LYS A 95 5.86 -6.10 -3.62
CA LYS A 95 6.11 -4.82 -2.94
C LYS A 95 5.67 -4.79 -1.48
N LYS A 96 5.15 -5.91 -0.95
CA LYS A 96 4.62 -6.04 0.42
C LYS A 96 3.56 -4.98 0.75
N LEU A 97 2.74 -4.66 -0.23
CA LEU A 97 1.66 -3.68 -0.12
C LEU A 97 0.34 -4.37 0.21
N LYS A 98 -0.52 -3.67 0.94
CA LYS A 98 -1.88 -4.15 1.27
C LYS A 98 -2.95 -3.51 0.40
N LYS A 99 -2.65 -2.40 -0.25
CA LYS A 99 -3.57 -1.57 -1.04
C LYS A 99 -2.88 -1.06 -2.28
N LEU A 100 -3.62 -1.00 -3.38
CA LEU A 100 -3.16 -0.50 -4.67
C LEU A 100 -4.16 0.55 -5.16
N PRO A 101 -3.79 1.83 -5.15
CA PRO A 101 -4.58 2.86 -5.82
C PRO A 101 -4.60 2.64 -7.32
N ILE A 102 -5.76 2.82 -7.93
CA ILE A 102 -5.95 2.63 -9.36
C ILE A 102 -6.13 3.99 -10.02
N VAL A 103 -5.32 4.24 -11.04
CA VAL A 103 -5.31 5.50 -11.77
C VAL A 103 -5.60 5.28 -13.25
N GLU A 104 -6.34 6.21 -13.84
CA GLU A 104 -6.53 6.33 -15.28
C GLU A 104 -5.86 7.64 -15.73
N GLY A 105 -4.82 7.51 -16.56
CA GLY A 105 -3.91 8.62 -16.76
C GLY A 105 -3.25 9.02 -15.45
N ASN A 106 -3.52 10.24 -14.97
CA ASN A 106 -3.04 10.75 -13.67
C ASN A 106 -4.14 10.86 -12.61
N ARG A 107 -5.38 10.48 -12.95
CA ARG A 107 -6.53 10.63 -12.08
C ARG A 107 -6.77 9.36 -11.26
N LEU A 108 -6.97 9.51 -9.96
CA LEU A 108 -7.38 8.43 -9.08
C LEU A 108 -8.83 8.00 -9.41
N VAL A 109 -9.03 6.73 -9.78
CA VAL A 109 -10.34 6.18 -10.17
C VAL A 109 -10.82 5.03 -9.30
N GLY A 110 -9.92 4.43 -8.51
CA GLY A 110 -10.27 3.28 -7.67
C GLY A 110 -9.21 2.96 -6.63
N LEU A 111 -9.57 2.03 -5.76
CA LEU A 111 -8.67 1.40 -4.80
C LEU A 111 -8.98 -0.08 -4.76
N VAL A 112 -7.95 -0.92 -4.78
CA VAL A 112 -8.09 -2.36 -4.56
C VAL A 112 -7.19 -2.80 -3.41
N THR A 113 -7.68 -3.74 -2.61
CA THR A 113 -6.94 -4.33 -1.51
C THR A 113 -6.64 -5.81 -1.76
N LEU A 114 -5.68 -6.37 -1.04
CA LEU A 114 -5.44 -7.83 -1.07
C LEU A 114 -6.69 -8.63 -0.71
N THR A 115 -7.53 -8.11 0.18
CA THR A 115 -8.79 -8.75 0.56
C THR A 115 -9.79 -8.78 -0.60
N ASP A 116 -9.88 -7.68 -1.37
CA ASP A 116 -10.76 -7.63 -2.54
C ASP A 116 -10.30 -8.61 -3.62
N ILE A 117 -9.00 -8.67 -3.87
CA ILE A 117 -8.39 -9.62 -4.80
C ILE A 117 -8.64 -11.07 -4.36
N ALA A 118 -8.42 -11.40 -3.09
CA ALA A 118 -8.65 -12.75 -2.58
C ALA A 118 -10.12 -13.15 -2.68
N ARG A 119 -11.04 -12.24 -2.37
CA ARG A 119 -12.48 -12.47 -2.50
C ARG A 119 -12.87 -12.71 -3.97
N ALA A 120 -12.42 -11.88 -4.87
CA ALA A 120 -12.69 -12.00 -6.30
C ALA A 120 -12.12 -13.32 -6.87
N ALA A 121 -10.89 -13.67 -6.54
CA ALA A 121 -10.27 -14.91 -6.97
C ALA A 121 -10.99 -16.17 -6.47
N ASN A 122 -11.54 -16.12 -5.26
CA ASN A 122 -12.34 -17.22 -4.72
C ASN A 122 -13.66 -17.40 -5.49
N HIS A 123 -14.28 -16.31 -5.91
CA HIS A 123 -15.54 -16.34 -6.67
C HIS A 123 -15.36 -16.81 -8.12
N ASN A 124 -14.25 -16.47 -8.77
CA ASN A 124 -14.02 -16.80 -10.18
C ASN A 124 -13.12 -18.03 -10.40
N GLY A 125 -12.75 -18.75 -9.33
CA GLY A 125 -11.94 -19.97 -9.42
C GLY A 125 -10.43 -19.74 -9.61
N GLU A 126 -9.95 -18.51 -9.48
CA GLU A 126 -8.51 -18.16 -9.61
C GLU A 126 -7.74 -18.27 -8.29
N ALA A 127 -8.37 -18.70 -7.18
CA ALA A 127 -7.74 -18.76 -5.85
C ALA A 127 -6.44 -19.59 -5.85
N ARG A 128 -6.41 -20.73 -6.56
CA ARG A 128 -5.21 -21.55 -6.69
C ARG A 128 -4.05 -20.78 -7.32
N LYS A 129 -4.31 -20.02 -8.38
CA LYS A 129 -3.31 -19.19 -9.06
C LYS A 129 -2.73 -18.12 -8.13
N LEU A 130 -3.54 -17.50 -7.30
CA LEU A 130 -3.06 -16.55 -6.30
C LEU A 130 -2.19 -17.19 -5.23
N ILE A 131 -2.53 -18.40 -4.78
CA ILE A 131 -1.73 -19.16 -3.81
C ILE A 131 -0.36 -19.48 -4.41
N GLU A 132 -0.32 -19.93 -5.66
CA GLU A 132 0.92 -20.21 -6.38
C GLU A 132 1.81 -18.97 -6.50
N ILE A 133 1.26 -17.83 -6.93
CA ILE A 133 1.99 -16.55 -7.03
C ILE A 133 2.56 -16.15 -5.66
N ARG A 134 1.74 -16.20 -4.60
CA ARG A 134 2.19 -15.88 -3.24
C ARG A 134 3.31 -16.80 -2.78
N THR A 135 3.18 -18.10 -3.02
CA THR A 135 4.16 -19.12 -2.63
C THR A 135 5.50 -18.86 -3.33
N GLN A 136 5.49 -18.65 -4.64
CA GLN A 136 6.71 -18.34 -5.40
C GLN A 136 7.43 -17.09 -4.89
N ILE A 137 6.69 -16.04 -4.56
CA ILE A 137 7.25 -14.81 -4.01
C ILE A 137 7.84 -15.04 -2.61
N LEU A 138 7.14 -15.77 -1.74
CA LEU A 138 7.64 -16.11 -0.41
C LEU A 138 8.90 -16.98 -0.48
N GLU A 139 8.95 -17.96 -1.38
CA GLU A 139 10.13 -18.79 -1.60
C GLU A 139 11.33 -17.96 -2.07
N ALA A 140 11.12 -17.01 -2.98
CA ALA A 140 12.16 -16.10 -3.43
C ALA A 140 12.70 -15.25 -2.25
N PHE A 141 11.83 -14.66 -1.44
CA PHE A 141 12.23 -13.89 -0.25
C PHE A 141 12.98 -14.75 0.77
N MET A 142 12.52 -15.97 1.03
CA MET A 142 13.19 -16.90 1.94
C MET A 142 14.58 -17.28 1.44
N LYS A 143 14.73 -17.52 0.14
CA LYS A 143 16.03 -17.82 -0.49
C LYS A 143 17.01 -16.66 -0.32
N ASP A 144 16.57 -15.43 -0.57
CA ASP A 144 17.39 -14.24 -0.40
C ASP A 144 17.78 -14.02 1.08
N TYR A 145 16.84 -14.25 2.00
CA TYR A 145 17.08 -14.17 3.44
C TYR A 145 18.14 -15.21 3.91
N ILE A 146 18.01 -16.47 3.48
CA ILE A 146 18.95 -17.53 3.81
C ILE A 146 20.35 -17.25 3.21
N ASN A 147 20.40 -16.74 1.97
CA ASN A 147 21.66 -16.36 1.35
C ASN A 147 22.32 -15.18 2.07
N GLY A 148 21.52 -14.19 2.53
CA GLY A 148 22.01 -13.08 3.35
C GLY A 148 22.60 -13.53 4.69
N ILE A 149 21.99 -14.52 5.35
CA ILE A 149 22.55 -15.12 6.59
C ILE A 149 23.86 -15.82 6.31
N LYS A 150 23.95 -16.63 5.25
CA LYS A 150 25.19 -17.34 4.88
C LYS A 150 26.36 -16.40 4.61
N THR A 151 26.10 -15.21 4.05
CA THR A 151 27.14 -14.19 3.84
C THR A 151 27.59 -13.52 5.14
N LEU A 152 26.74 -13.46 6.17
CA LEU A 152 27.10 -12.96 7.50
C LEU A 152 27.91 -13.98 8.31
N ASP A 153 27.57 -15.27 8.23
CA ASP A 153 28.31 -16.36 8.88
C ASP A 153 29.68 -16.65 8.22
N GLY A 154 29.87 -16.23 6.97
CA GLY A 154 31.14 -16.35 6.25
C GLY A 154 32.23 -15.39 6.70
N ARG A 155 31.99 -14.53 7.66
CA ARG A 155 33.02 -13.74 8.37
C ARG A 155 33.49 -14.51 9.61
N ALA A 156 34.36 -15.46 9.39
CA ALA A 156 35.16 -16.00 10.49
C ALA A 156 35.90 -14.85 11.20
N PRO A 157 35.92 -14.81 12.54
CA PRO A 157 36.73 -13.83 13.23
C PRO A 157 38.20 -14.13 12.90
N THR A 158 38.84 -13.23 12.19
CA THR A 158 40.30 -13.26 12.08
C THR A 158 40.84 -12.98 13.46
N SER A 159 41.46 -14.01 14.02
CA SER A 159 42.29 -13.98 15.21
C SER A 159 43.40 -12.93 15.11
#